data_73f37293908bf4e6ab7669f3290aec50
#
_entry.id   73f37293908bf4e6ab7669f3290aec50
#
_cell.length_a   1.000
_cell.length_b   1.000
_cell.length_c   1.000
_cell.angle_alpha   90.00
_cell.angle_beta   90.00
_cell.angle_gamma   90.00
#
_symmetry.space_group_name_H-M   'P 1'
#
loop_
_entity.id
_entity.type
_entity.pdbx_description
1 polymer ?
#
loop_
_entity_poly.entity_id
_entity_poly.type
_entity_poly.pdbx_seq_one_letter_code
_entity_poly.pdbx_strand_id
1 'polypeptide(L)'
;VSASLDPSRLEDAEAAEAADPGGVLRQVAASAAQVREAQRAAAEAGVAGLAEDGRPRAIVVAGTGASAVPGDVLAAVCGTGCAVPISTVRGYRLPGWVGAADMVVAVSPSGAAEETLEVAAEAARRGSRLLVVGEADSPLAELAGRSRGVVVPVRSQGPARSALWSMTVPLLLAARALRLADVPDTVLESTAALLEDVAHRCRPSSEPFVNPAKRLALDLAGDVPLVWGSSALSSAAAYRMCCQLNENAKYPAVFGEVPETGRNQVAVFDGFFARGGSPADPDDFFRDRVDEPEHGLHLVVMRDPEEHPRVRARCEASAALARDRGVAVTEIRAEGDHPLERIASLIALADYVTVYLAIALGVDPASEPAVQELRARIA
;
A
#
# COMPACT_ATOMS: atom_id res chain seq x y z
N VAL A 1 17.63 14.31 -16.75
CA VAL A 1 16.98 13.65 -17.89
C VAL A 1 15.49 13.94 -17.73
N SER A 2 14.87 14.60 -18.73
CA SER A 2 13.43 14.83 -18.75
C SER A 2 12.74 13.47 -18.87
N ALA A 3 11.90 13.10 -17.91
CA ALA A 3 11.07 11.92 -18.00
C ALA A 3 10.13 12.10 -19.21
N SER A 4 10.11 11.15 -20.12
CA SER A 4 9.21 11.15 -21.27
C SER A 4 8.48 9.83 -21.36
N LEU A 5 7.17 9.88 -21.56
CA LEU A 5 6.36 8.68 -21.75
C LEU A 5 6.80 7.97 -23.04
N ASP A 6 7.17 6.70 -22.89
CA ASP A 6 7.52 5.80 -23.99
C ASP A 6 6.87 4.43 -23.76
N PRO A 7 5.67 4.21 -24.32
CA PRO A 7 4.93 2.95 -24.18
C PRO A 7 5.71 1.73 -24.70
N SER A 8 6.63 1.91 -25.67
CA SER A 8 7.38 0.80 -26.27
C SER A 8 8.26 0.05 -25.26
N ARG A 9 8.67 0.72 -24.17
CA ARG A 9 9.40 0.07 -23.06
C ARG A 9 8.61 -1.03 -22.35
N LEU A 10 7.29 -1.05 -22.52
CA LEU A 10 6.43 -2.08 -21.94
C LEU A 10 6.11 -3.22 -22.92
N GLU A 11 6.44 -3.08 -24.21
CA GLU A 11 6.13 -4.09 -25.24
C GLU A 11 7.08 -5.27 -25.17
N ASP A 12 8.34 -5.03 -24.81
CA ASP A 12 9.39 -6.03 -24.69
C ASP A 12 9.77 -6.32 -23.24
N ALA A 13 9.80 -7.59 -22.87
CA ALA A 13 10.18 -8.02 -21.51
C ALA A 13 11.64 -7.68 -21.19
N GLU A 14 12.56 -7.80 -22.17
CA GLU A 14 13.98 -7.47 -21.97
C GLU A 14 14.15 -5.95 -21.75
N ALA A 15 13.42 -5.12 -22.51
CA ALA A 15 13.42 -3.68 -22.33
C ALA A 15 12.86 -3.29 -20.95
N ALA A 16 11.79 -3.92 -20.50
CA ALA A 16 11.21 -3.70 -19.17
C ALA A 16 12.17 -4.09 -18.04
N GLU A 17 12.86 -5.22 -18.17
CA GLU A 17 13.87 -5.66 -17.19
C GLU A 17 15.10 -4.74 -17.19
N ALA A 18 15.55 -4.29 -18.33
CA ALA A 18 16.67 -3.35 -18.45
C ALA A 18 16.35 -1.97 -17.81
N ALA A 19 15.09 -1.56 -17.82
CA ALA A 19 14.61 -0.33 -17.21
C ALA A 19 14.37 -0.44 -15.69
N ASP A 20 14.44 -1.66 -15.14
CA ASP A 20 14.31 -1.98 -13.70
C ASP A 20 15.60 -2.62 -13.14
N PRO A 21 16.73 -1.90 -13.10
CA PRO A 21 18.01 -2.45 -12.66
C PRO A 21 17.98 -2.91 -11.18
N GLY A 22 17.09 -2.34 -10.37
CA GLY A 22 16.86 -2.74 -8.98
C GLY A 22 16.02 -4.01 -8.83
N GLY A 23 15.43 -4.53 -9.92
CA GLY A 23 14.62 -5.74 -9.94
C GLY A 23 13.33 -5.63 -9.12
N VAL A 24 12.71 -4.45 -9.09
CA VAL A 24 11.48 -4.20 -8.31
C VAL A 24 10.32 -5.07 -8.82
N LEU A 25 10.20 -5.27 -10.14
CA LEU A 25 9.21 -6.21 -10.71
C LEU A 25 9.37 -7.63 -10.16
N ARG A 26 10.61 -8.10 -10.05
CA ARG A 26 10.90 -9.43 -9.49
C ARG A 26 10.55 -9.51 -8.02
N GLN A 27 10.79 -8.43 -7.26
CA GLN A 27 10.44 -8.35 -5.85
C GLN A 27 8.92 -8.34 -5.64
N VAL A 28 8.16 -7.62 -6.49
CA VAL A 28 6.69 -7.66 -6.49
C VAL A 28 6.19 -9.06 -6.82
N ALA A 29 6.79 -9.73 -7.81
CA ALA A 29 6.45 -11.11 -8.17
C ALA A 29 6.73 -12.13 -7.04
N ALA A 30 7.65 -11.82 -6.13
CA ALA A 30 7.98 -12.66 -4.98
C ALA A 30 6.98 -12.55 -3.81
N SER A 31 5.89 -11.78 -3.93
CA SER A 31 4.92 -11.52 -2.86
C SER A 31 4.35 -12.81 -2.24
N ALA A 32 4.03 -13.82 -3.03
CA ALA A 32 3.55 -15.12 -2.55
C ALA A 32 4.61 -15.86 -1.72
N ALA A 33 5.86 -15.84 -2.17
CA ALA A 33 6.98 -16.43 -1.42
C ALA A 33 7.17 -15.69 -0.08
N GLN A 34 7.04 -14.37 -0.06
CA GLN A 34 7.10 -13.57 1.18
C GLN A 34 6.03 -14.00 2.19
N VAL A 35 4.79 -14.28 1.75
CA VAL A 35 3.72 -14.78 2.64
C VAL A 35 4.14 -16.08 3.31
N ARG A 36 4.60 -17.07 2.52
CA ARG A 36 5.00 -18.39 3.03
C ARG A 36 6.24 -18.33 3.92
N GLU A 37 7.23 -17.50 3.56
CA GLU A 37 8.45 -17.31 4.37
C GLU A 37 8.16 -16.61 5.68
N ALA A 38 7.34 -15.55 5.65
CA ALA A 38 6.97 -14.81 6.86
C ALA A 38 6.11 -15.66 7.81
N GLN A 39 5.26 -16.55 7.29
CA GLN A 39 4.54 -17.52 8.12
C GLN A 39 5.51 -18.44 8.88
N ARG A 40 6.52 -18.99 8.19
CA ARG A 40 7.54 -19.83 8.84
C ARG A 40 8.35 -19.04 9.86
N ALA A 41 8.82 -17.84 9.50
CA ALA A 41 9.60 -16.99 10.39
C ALA A 41 8.82 -16.63 11.67
N ALA A 42 7.53 -16.32 11.55
CA ALA A 42 6.68 -16.02 12.69
C ALA A 42 6.45 -17.24 13.60
N ALA A 43 6.31 -18.44 13.01
CA ALA A 43 6.20 -19.69 13.78
C ALA A 43 7.51 -20.00 14.54
N GLU A 44 8.67 -19.87 13.88
CA GLU A 44 9.99 -20.05 14.49
C GLU A 44 10.26 -19.04 15.61
N ALA A 45 9.80 -17.79 15.43
CA ALA A 45 9.89 -16.74 16.44
C ALA A 45 8.93 -16.91 17.63
N GLY A 46 8.05 -17.90 17.58
CA GLY A 46 7.12 -18.17 18.67
C GLY A 46 5.98 -17.16 18.81
N VAL A 47 5.53 -16.52 17.72
CA VAL A 47 4.42 -15.53 17.73
C VAL A 47 3.15 -16.09 18.37
N ALA A 48 2.89 -17.40 18.26
CA ALA A 48 1.76 -18.05 18.89
C ALA A 48 1.76 -17.91 20.44
N GLY A 49 2.93 -17.81 21.06
CA GLY A 49 3.09 -17.60 22.51
C GLY A 49 2.53 -16.27 23.01
N LEU A 50 2.30 -15.28 22.13
CA LEU A 50 1.65 -14.02 22.51
C LEU A 50 0.24 -14.23 23.10
N ALA A 51 -0.39 -15.38 22.84
CA ALA A 51 -1.67 -15.74 23.41
C ALA A 51 -1.63 -15.96 24.94
N GLU A 52 -0.48 -16.35 25.48
CA GLU A 52 -0.30 -16.68 26.91
C GLU A 52 -0.50 -15.45 27.82
N ASP A 53 -0.10 -14.28 27.34
CA ASP A 53 -0.26 -13.01 28.05
C ASP A 53 -1.67 -12.42 27.96
N GLY A 54 -2.58 -13.10 27.28
CA GLY A 54 -3.96 -12.66 27.07
C GLY A 54 -4.08 -11.54 26.04
N ARG A 55 -5.32 -11.06 25.86
CA ARG A 55 -5.65 -10.03 24.88
C ARG A 55 -5.18 -8.65 25.39
N PRO A 56 -4.47 -7.86 24.59
CA PRO A 56 -4.13 -6.47 24.94
C PRO A 56 -5.38 -5.58 24.94
N ARG A 57 -5.31 -4.45 25.63
CA ARG A 57 -6.35 -3.41 25.58
C ARG A 57 -6.36 -2.69 24.23
N ALA A 58 -5.19 -2.44 23.67
CA ALA A 58 -5.00 -1.84 22.33
C ALA A 58 -3.73 -2.38 21.67
N ILE A 59 -3.68 -2.31 20.34
CA ILE A 59 -2.48 -2.56 19.54
C ILE A 59 -2.06 -1.27 18.85
N VAL A 60 -0.79 -0.89 19.01
CA VAL A 60 -0.18 0.22 18.29
C VAL A 60 0.90 -0.34 17.38
N VAL A 61 0.78 -0.08 16.07
CA VAL A 61 1.81 -0.43 15.10
C VAL A 61 2.67 0.82 14.86
N ALA A 62 3.95 0.73 15.16
CA ALA A 62 4.93 1.79 14.92
C ALA A 62 5.75 1.49 13.67
N GLY A 63 5.75 2.42 12.72
CA GLY A 63 6.50 2.33 11.48
C GLY A 63 6.31 3.59 10.63
N THR A 64 7.25 3.87 9.73
CA THR A 64 7.21 5.01 8.81
C THR A 64 7.29 4.55 7.36
N GLY A 65 6.69 5.32 6.44
CA GLY A 65 6.65 4.97 5.03
C GLY A 65 6.04 3.58 4.80
N ALA A 66 6.74 2.74 4.05
CA ALA A 66 6.30 1.38 3.73
C ALA A 66 6.10 0.49 4.97
N SER A 67 6.84 0.76 6.06
CA SER A 67 6.73 0.00 7.31
C SER A 67 5.46 0.31 8.12
N ALA A 68 4.75 1.37 7.80
CA ALA A 68 3.47 1.71 8.43
C ALA A 68 2.28 0.98 7.78
N VAL A 69 2.38 0.64 6.49
CA VAL A 69 1.31 -0.02 5.73
C VAL A 69 0.84 -1.34 6.35
N PRO A 70 1.73 -2.21 6.90
CA PRO A 70 1.30 -3.41 7.63
C PRO A 70 0.28 -3.15 8.73
N GLY A 71 0.38 -2.01 9.44
CA GLY A 71 -0.58 -1.61 10.47
C GLY A 71 -1.96 -1.28 9.89
N ASP A 72 -2.01 -0.61 8.74
CA ASP A 72 -3.26 -0.30 8.06
C ASP A 72 -3.92 -1.58 7.52
N VAL A 73 -3.11 -2.48 6.93
CA VAL A 73 -3.59 -3.80 6.47
C VAL A 73 -4.14 -4.61 7.64
N LEU A 74 -3.42 -4.65 8.77
CA LEU A 74 -3.88 -5.35 9.97
C LEU A 74 -5.22 -4.81 10.45
N ALA A 75 -5.35 -3.49 10.59
CA ALA A 75 -6.58 -2.85 11.04
C ALA A 75 -7.75 -3.13 10.09
N ALA A 76 -7.50 -3.07 8.77
CA ALA A 76 -8.50 -3.34 7.75
C ALA A 76 -8.95 -4.81 7.74
N VAL A 77 -8.03 -5.77 7.86
CA VAL A 77 -8.35 -7.22 7.89
C VAL A 77 -9.08 -7.60 9.18
N CYS A 78 -8.69 -7.04 10.33
CA CYS A 78 -9.42 -7.24 11.60
C CYS A 78 -10.83 -6.62 11.56
N GLY A 79 -11.03 -5.59 10.74
CA GLY A 79 -12.33 -4.97 10.49
C GLY A 79 -12.94 -4.24 11.69
N THR A 80 -14.13 -3.70 11.49
CA THR A 80 -14.86 -2.92 12.50
C THR A 80 -15.38 -3.74 13.67
N GLY A 81 -15.44 -5.08 13.52
CA GLY A 81 -15.82 -6.02 14.58
C GLY A 81 -14.66 -6.38 15.53
N CYS A 82 -13.45 -5.88 15.28
CA CYS A 82 -12.31 -6.14 16.14
C CYS A 82 -12.56 -5.63 17.56
N ALA A 83 -12.36 -6.52 18.54
CA ALA A 83 -12.60 -6.21 19.95
C ALA A 83 -11.54 -5.30 20.59
N VAL A 84 -10.47 -5.00 19.84
CA VAL A 84 -9.31 -4.24 20.31
C VAL A 84 -9.03 -3.14 19.28
N PRO A 85 -8.91 -1.86 19.67
CA PRO A 85 -8.52 -0.80 18.76
C PRO A 85 -7.08 -1.04 18.26
N ILE A 86 -6.91 -0.86 16.95
CA ILE A 86 -5.62 -0.96 16.27
C ILE A 86 -5.32 0.40 15.65
N SER A 87 -4.15 0.97 15.94
CA SER A 87 -3.74 2.25 15.41
C SER A 87 -2.30 2.22 14.90
N THR A 88 -2.02 2.97 13.83
CA THR A 88 -0.68 3.11 13.27
C THR A 88 -0.05 4.45 13.66
N VAL A 89 1.16 4.42 14.21
CA VAL A 89 1.97 5.59 14.54
C VAL A 89 3.09 5.76 13.51
N ARG A 90 3.10 6.91 12.83
CA ARG A 90 4.03 7.27 11.77
C ARG A 90 4.98 8.41 12.17
N GLY A 91 5.44 8.41 13.41
CA GLY A 91 6.30 9.46 13.94
C GLY A 91 7.02 9.03 15.19
N TYR A 92 7.59 9.99 15.90
CA TYR A 92 8.50 9.77 17.03
C TYR A 92 7.82 9.54 18.39
N ARG A 93 6.50 9.72 18.52
CA ARG A 93 5.83 9.74 19.83
C ARG A 93 4.80 8.65 19.98
N LEU A 94 4.98 7.85 21.02
CA LEU A 94 3.97 6.90 21.46
C LEU A 94 2.80 7.66 22.11
N PRO A 95 1.53 7.36 21.74
CA PRO A 95 0.36 7.99 22.37
C PRO A 95 0.37 7.88 23.90
N GLY A 96 -0.06 8.93 24.59
CA GLY A 96 0.03 9.03 26.06
C GLY A 96 -0.79 7.96 26.81
N TRP A 97 -1.79 7.39 26.15
CA TRP A 97 -2.66 6.34 26.75
C TRP A 97 -2.05 4.95 26.71
N VAL A 98 -0.97 4.73 25.94
CA VAL A 98 -0.31 3.41 25.81
C VAL A 98 0.48 3.09 27.06
N GLY A 99 0.33 1.86 27.57
CA GLY A 99 1.00 1.37 28.76
C GLY A 99 1.10 -0.16 28.81
N ALA A 100 1.30 -0.73 29.99
CA ALA A 100 1.55 -2.15 30.21
C ALA A 100 0.42 -3.10 29.74
N ALA A 101 -0.81 -2.59 29.66
CA ALA A 101 -1.95 -3.37 29.15
C ALA A 101 -2.06 -3.42 27.63
N ASP A 102 -1.20 -2.67 26.93
CA ASP A 102 -1.23 -2.53 25.48
C ASP A 102 -0.07 -3.31 24.84
N MET A 103 -0.19 -3.52 23.53
CA MET A 103 0.84 -4.14 22.71
C MET A 103 1.34 -3.13 21.68
N VAL A 104 2.65 -3.02 21.54
CA VAL A 104 3.29 -2.23 20.48
C VAL A 104 3.98 -3.18 19.51
N VAL A 105 3.68 -3.03 18.22
CA VAL A 105 4.31 -3.75 17.12
C VAL A 105 5.22 -2.78 16.41
N ALA A 106 6.52 -2.95 16.52
CA ALA A 106 7.51 -2.11 15.89
C ALA A 106 7.98 -2.74 14.57
N VAL A 107 7.70 -2.07 13.45
CA VAL A 107 8.00 -2.54 12.10
C VAL A 107 9.10 -1.69 11.48
N SER A 108 10.25 -2.32 11.24
CA SER A 108 11.40 -1.69 10.56
C SER A 108 12.26 -2.78 9.94
N PRO A 109 12.25 -2.98 8.61
CA PRO A 109 13.08 -4.01 7.96
C PRO A 109 14.56 -3.91 8.31
N SER A 110 15.13 -2.71 8.39
CA SER A 110 16.52 -2.50 8.82
C SER A 110 16.70 -2.58 10.34
N GLY A 111 15.61 -2.55 11.11
CA GLY A 111 15.64 -2.47 12.56
C GLY A 111 16.34 -1.23 13.14
N ALA A 112 16.58 -0.20 12.32
CA ALA A 112 17.35 0.99 12.66
C ALA A 112 16.62 2.31 12.36
N ALA A 113 15.33 2.27 11.97
CA ALA A 113 14.57 3.49 11.75
C ALA A 113 14.39 4.24 13.08
N GLU A 114 14.87 5.49 13.12
CA GLU A 114 14.93 6.31 14.33
C GLU A 114 13.57 6.50 14.97
N GLU A 115 12.56 6.81 14.18
CA GLU A 115 11.18 7.02 14.63
C GLU A 115 10.63 5.76 15.32
N THR A 116 10.87 4.60 14.69
CA THR A 116 10.38 3.32 15.20
C THR A 116 11.12 2.93 16.49
N LEU A 117 12.44 3.19 16.54
CA LEU A 117 13.25 2.95 17.75
C LEU A 117 12.81 3.80 18.93
N GLU A 118 12.54 5.08 18.73
CA GLU A 118 12.05 5.96 19.80
C GLU A 118 10.72 5.51 20.37
N VAL A 119 9.76 5.17 19.48
CA VAL A 119 8.44 4.67 19.89
C VAL A 119 8.56 3.33 20.63
N ALA A 120 9.37 2.40 20.13
CA ALA A 120 9.60 1.10 20.77
C ALA A 120 10.31 1.24 22.13
N ALA A 121 11.30 2.14 22.24
CA ALA A 121 11.98 2.42 23.49
C ALA A 121 11.04 2.99 24.55
N GLU A 122 10.14 3.90 24.14
CA GLU A 122 9.11 4.43 25.03
C GLU A 122 8.11 3.35 25.45
N ALA A 123 7.69 2.48 24.54
CA ALA A 123 6.82 1.33 24.83
C ALA A 123 7.46 0.40 25.87
N ALA A 124 8.75 0.08 25.71
CA ALA A 124 9.50 -0.73 26.65
C ALA A 124 9.58 -0.08 28.04
N ARG A 125 9.85 1.25 28.11
CA ARG A 125 9.87 1.99 29.40
C ARG A 125 8.51 1.97 30.11
N ARG A 126 7.40 1.98 29.36
CA ARG A 126 6.03 1.92 29.92
C ARG A 126 5.57 0.49 30.21
N GLY A 127 6.41 -0.52 29.95
CA GLY A 127 6.09 -1.92 30.18
C GLY A 127 5.09 -2.52 29.20
N SER A 128 4.88 -1.91 28.03
CA SER A 128 4.05 -2.47 26.98
C SER A 128 4.67 -3.74 26.40
N ARG A 129 3.84 -4.71 26.01
CA ARG A 129 4.31 -5.87 25.26
C ARG A 129 4.86 -5.43 23.91
N LEU A 130 5.99 -6.01 23.49
CA LEU A 130 6.67 -5.61 22.25
C LEU A 130 6.77 -6.80 21.29
N LEU A 131 6.29 -6.61 20.06
CA LEU A 131 6.59 -7.43 18.90
C LEU A 131 7.41 -6.60 17.94
N VAL A 132 8.55 -7.13 17.51
CA VAL A 132 9.42 -6.50 16.53
C VAL A 132 9.37 -7.30 15.24
N VAL A 133 9.21 -6.61 14.12
CA VAL A 133 9.28 -7.16 12.77
C VAL A 133 10.37 -6.41 12.01
N GLY A 134 11.54 -7.04 11.86
CA GLY A 134 12.72 -6.40 11.29
C GLY A 134 13.96 -7.28 11.32
N GLU A 135 15.12 -6.73 11.04
CA GLU A 135 16.38 -7.46 11.01
C GLU A 135 16.75 -8.02 12.41
N ALA A 136 17.23 -9.26 12.45
CA ALA A 136 17.53 -9.97 13.69
C ALA A 136 18.69 -9.34 14.48
N ASP A 137 19.73 -8.89 13.77
CA ASP A 137 20.93 -8.28 14.35
C ASP A 137 20.82 -6.75 14.26
N SER A 138 19.84 -6.15 14.95
CA SER A 138 19.55 -4.74 14.86
C SER A 138 19.28 -4.09 16.21
N PRO A 139 19.42 -2.75 16.32
CA PRO A 139 19.10 -2.02 17.55
C PRO A 139 17.68 -2.29 18.06
N LEU A 140 16.72 -2.46 17.14
CA LEU A 140 15.34 -2.75 17.49
C LEU A 140 15.17 -4.17 18.07
N ALA A 141 15.88 -5.15 17.52
CA ALA A 141 15.90 -6.52 18.03
C ALA A 141 16.59 -6.61 19.41
N GLU A 142 17.69 -5.88 19.62
CA GLU A 142 18.33 -5.78 20.94
C GLU A 142 17.39 -5.17 21.99
N LEU A 143 16.64 -4.12 21.61
CA LEU A 143 15.65 -3.50 22.49
C LEU A 143 14.56 -4.50 22.89
N ALA A 144 14.04 -5.28 21.93
CA ALA A 144 13.05 -6.32 22.17
C ALA A 144 13.60 -7.39 23.12
N GLY A 145 14.82 -7.86 22.90
CA GLY A 145 15.48 -8.85 23.77
C GLY A 145 15.56 -8.40 25.24
N ARG A 146 15.90 -7.12 25.49
CA ARG A 146 15.93 -6.54 26.84
C ARG A 146 14.53 -6.42 27.48
N SER A 147 13.50 -6.33 26.65
CA SER A 147 12.12 -6.14 27.10
C SER A 147 11.29 -7.43 27.07
N ARG A 148 11.94 -8.60 26.85
CA ARG A 148 11.27 -9.90 26.63
C ARG A 148 10.25 -9.87 25.49
N GLY A 149 10.48 -9.03 24.48
CA GLY A 149 9.68 -8.94 23.27
C GLY A 149 9.98 -10.08 22.31
N VAL A 150 9.04 -10.33 21.41
CA VAL A 150 9.18 -11.28 20.30
C VAL A 150 9.80 -10.58 19.11
N VAL A 151 10.78 -11.20 18.45
CA VAL A 151 11.41 -10.67 17.22
C VAL A 151 11.14 -11.63 16.08
N VAL A 152 10.48 -11.14 15.03
CA VAL A 152 10.30 -11.87 13.77
C VAL A 152 11.25 -11.28 12.74
N PRO A 153 12.24 -12.05 12.27
CA PRO A 153 13.22 -11.57 11.32
C PRO A 153 12.60 -11.33 9.94
N VAL A 154 12.88 -10.16 9.34
CA VAL A 154 12.55 -9.85 7.96
C VAL A 154 13.82 -9.87 7.14
N ARG A 155 13.84 -10.71 6.11
CA ARG A 155 14.90 -10.72 5.11
C ARG A 155 14.39 -9.94 3.89
N SER A 156 14.95 -8.75 3.66
CA SER A 156 14.63 -7.96 2.48
C SER A 156 15.86 -7.88 1.56
N GLN A 157 15.66 -8.19 0.28
CA GLN A 157 16.68 -8.06 -0.76
C GLN A 157 16.45 -6.83 -1.65
N GLY A 158 15.87 -5.76 -1.10
CA GLY A 158 15.54 -4.57 -1.87
C GLY A 158 14.93 -3.47 -1.03
N PRO A 159 14.27 -2.48 -1.67
CA PRO A 159 13.61 -1.41 -0.94
C PRO A 159 12.57 -1.96 0.05
N ALA A 160 12.46 -1.35 1.23
CA ALA A 160 11.52 -1.77 2.29
C ALA A 160 10.07 -1.94 1.78
N ARG A 161 9.66 -1.11 0.80
CA ARG A 161 8.33 -1.16 0.19
C ARG A 161 8.04 -2.47 -0.56
N SER A 162 9.07 -3.16 -1.03
CA SER A 162 8.93 -4.45 -1.73
C SER A 162 8.76 -5.63 -0.77
N ALA A 163 8.96 -5.44 0.54
CA ALA A 163 8.86 -6.49 1.56
C ALA A 163 7.52 -6.45 2.33
N LEU A 164 6.45 -5.96 1.72
CA LEU A 164 5.18 -5.74 2.41
C LEU A 164 4.68 -6.99 3.13
N TRP A 165 4.64 -8.13 2.43
CA TRP A 165 4.06 -9.34 3.00
C TRP A 165 4.95 -9.97 4.08
N SER A 166 6.27 -9.81 3.95
CA SER A 166 7.22 -10.18 5.01
C SER A 166 6.98 -9.41 6.30
N MET A 167 6.54 -8.15 6.19
CA MET A 167 6.21 -7.32 7.36
C MET A 167 4.77 -7.55 7.87
N THR A 168 3.82 -7.82 6.98
CA THR A 168 2.40 -7.88 7.30
C THR A 168 1.98 -9.20 7.94
N VAL A 169 2.46 -10.33 7.39
CA VAL A 169 2.05 -11.67 7.85
C VAL A 169 2.34 -11.90 9.33
N PRO A 170 3.49 -11.50 9.90
CA PRO A 170 3.71 -11.60 11.35
C PRO A 170 2.66 -10.89 12.20
N LEU A 171 2.18 -9.72 11.75
CA LEU A 171 1.14 -8.96 12.44
C LEU A 171 -0.20 -9.70 12.41
N LEU A 172 -0.56 -10.27 11.26
CA LEU A 172 -1.78 -11.06 11.09
C LEU A 172 -1.74 -12.32 11.97
N LEU A 173 -0.59 -12.99 12.05
CA LEU A 173 -0.40 -14.16 12.89
C LEU A 173 -0.44 -13.83 14.39
N ALA A 174 0.09 -12.67 14.79
CA ALA A 174 -0.07 -12.14 16.14
C ALA A 174 -1.55 -11.85 16.45
N ALA A 175 -2.28 -11.23 15.53
CA ALA A 175 -3.72 -10.99 15.69
C ALA A 175 -4.51 -12.31 15.78
N ARG A 176 -4.15 -13.33 14.97
CA ARG A 176 -4.72 -14.69 15.08
C ARG A 176 -4.48 -15.30 16.44
N ALA A 177 -3.24 -15.25 16.94
CA ALA A 177 -2.89 -15.78 18.26
C ALA A 177 -3.70 -15.09 19.38
N LEU A 178 -3.91 -13.79 19.26
CA LEU A 178 -4.71 -12.98 20.20
C LEU A 178 -6.23 -13.10 19.96
N ARG A 179 -6.68 -13.92 18.99
CA ARG A 179 -8.09 -14.10 18.58
C ARG A 179 -8.78 -12.79 18.17
N LEU A 180 -8.06 -11.96 17.43
CA LEU A 180 -8.54 -10.69 16.89
C LEU A 180 -8.85 -10.76 15.39
N ALA A 181 -8.24 -11.71 14.69
CA ALA A 181 -8.50 -11.99 13.28
C ALA A 181 -8.59 -13.50 13.06
N ASP A 182 -9.48 -13.90 12.16
CA ASP A 182 -9.59 -15.28 11.68
C ASP A 182 -8.79 -15.43 10.39
N VAL A 183 -7.51 -15.73 10.50
CA VAL A 183 -6.58 -15.90 9.37
C VAL A 183 -5.94 -17.29 9.49
N PRO A 184 -6.64 -18.38 9.17
CA PRO A 184 -6.09 -19.73 9.21
C PRO A 184 -5.03 -19.92 8.11
N ASP A 185 -4.23 -20.99 8.22
CA ASP A 185 -3.16 -21.29 7.27
C ASP A 185 -3.70 -21.48 5.84
N THR A 186 -4.92 -21.96 5.71
CA THR A 186 -5.61 -22.08 4.40
C THR A 186 -5.83 -20.73 3.72
N VAL A 187 -6.15 -19.68 4.49
CA VAL A 187 -6.32 -18.32 3.97
C VAL A 187 -4.98 -17.70 3.57
N LEU A 188 -3.91 -17.98 4.32
CA LEU A 188 -2.56 -17.54 3.91
C LEU A 188 -2.13 -18.20 2.59
N GLU A 189 -2.42 -19.48 2.44
CA GLU A 189 -2.08 -20.21 1.19
C GLU A 189 -2.96 -19.76 0.02
N SER A 190 -4.27 -19.58 0.19
CA SER A 190 -5.13 -19.04 -0.88
C SER A 190 -4.75 -17.61 -1.25
N THR A 191 -4.34 -16.78 -0.26
CA THR A 191 -3.79 -15.45 -0.54
C THR A 191 -2.49 -15.54 -1.35
N ALA A 192 -1.59 -16.45 -1.01
CA ALA A 192 -0.35 -16.66 -1.77
C ALA A 192 -0.65 -17.12 -3.21
N ALA A 193 -1.58 -18.04 -3.39
CA ALA A 193 -2.01 -18.51 -4.73
C ALA A 193 -2.62 -17.37 -5.56
N LEU A 194 -3.42 -16.50 -4.95
CA LEU A 194 -3.99 -15.32 -5.61
C LEU A 194 -2.90 -14.31 -6.01
N LEU A 195 -1.89 -14.09 -5.16
CA LEU A 195 -0.74 -13.26 -5.49
C LEU A 195 0.07 -13.84 -6.68
N GLU A 196 0.22 -15.18 -6.76
CA GLU A 196 0.84 -15.87 -7.90
C GLU A 196 0.02 -15.68 -9.19
N ASP A 197 -1.31 -15.76 -9.11
CA ASP A 197 -2.18 -15.52 -10.26
C ASP A 197 -2.08 -14.06 -10.76
N VAL A 198 -2.10 -13.08 -9.87
CA VAL A 198 -1.88 -11.68 -10.25
C VAL A 198 -0.50 -11.50 -10.88
N ALA A 199 0.54 -12.09 -10.30
CA ALA A 199 1.89 -12.03 -10.85
C ALA A 199 1.96 -12.66 -12.25
N HIS A 200 1.25 -13.77 -12.49
CA HIS A 200 1.15 -14.38 -13.81
C HIS A 200 0.45 -13.48 -14.82
N ARG A 201 -0.68 -12.86 -14.46
CA ARG A 201 -1.43 -11.92 -15.33
C ARG A 201 -0.62 -10.66 -15.63
N CYS A 202 0.15 -10.18 -14.67
CA CYS A 202 0.92 -8.93 -14.74
C CYS A 202 2.39 -9.12 -15.12
N ARG A 203 2.81 -10.34 -15.57
CA ARG A 203 4.22 -10.60 -15.88
C ARG A 203 4.75 -9.73 -17.04
N PRO A 204 6.07 -9.41 -17.09
CA PRO A 204 6.66 -8.58 -18.14
C PRO A 204 6.44 -9.08 -19.56
N SER A 205 6.40 -10.41 -19.76
CA SER A 205 6.19 -11.05 -21.07
C SER A 205 4.74 -10.99 -21.59
N SER A 206 3.77 -10.57 -20.77
CA SER A 206 2.40 -10.34 -21.24
C SER A 206 2.31 -9.02 -21.98
N GLU A 207 1.66 -9.03 -23.15
CA GLU A 207 1.49 -7.82 -23.96
C GLU A 207 0.64 -6.75 -23.25
N PRO A 208 0.88 -5.44 -23.51
CA PRO A 208 0.20 -4.35 -22.80
C PRO A 208 -1.33 -4.43 -22.83
N PHE A 209 -1.93 -4.87 -23.94
CA PHE A 209 -3.40 -4.91 -24.07
C PHE A 209 -4.09 -6.03 -23.26
N VAL A 210 -3.36 -7.10 -22.87
CA VAL A 210 -3.88 -8.17 -22.01
C VAL A 210 -3.39 -8.05 -20.56
N ASN A 211 -2.32 -7.31 -20.32
CA ASN A 211 -1.76 -7.09 -18.99
C ASN A 211 -2.49 -5.93 -18.30
N PRO A 212 -3.30 -6.18 -17.25
CA PRO A 212 -4.11 -5.15 -16.63
C PRO A 212 -3.26 -4.04 -15.98
N ALA A 213 -2.07 -4.39 -15.49
CA ALA A 213 -1.19 -3.41 -14.84
C ALA A 213 -0.49 -2.51 -15.86
N LYS A 214 -0.01 -3.05 -16.98
CA LYS A 214 0.58 -2.23 -18.07
C LYS A 214 -0.45 -1.29 -18.66
N ARG A 215 -1.68 -1.78 -18.90
CA ARG A 215 -2.75 -0.95 -19.43
C ARG A 215 -3.08 0.21 -18.50
N LEU A 216 -3.32 -0.08 -17.22
CA LEU A 216 -3.63 0.99 -16.26
C LEU A 216 -2.46 1.96 -16.08
N ALA A 217 -1.21 1.49 -16.10
CA ALA A 217 -0.05 2.37 -16.06
C ALA A 217 -0.02 3.37 -17.22
N LEU A 218 -0.34 2.92 -18.44
CA LEU A 218 -0.44 3.79 -19.60
C LEU A 218 -1.65 4.73 -19.54
N ASP A 219 -2.79 4.26 -19.02
CA ASP A 219 -3.99 5.07 -18.84
C ASP A 219 -3.79 6.21 -17.82
N LEU A 220 -2.92 6.00 -16.82
CA LEU A 220 -2.59 7.01 -15.81
C LEU A 220 -1.53 8.01 -16.27
N ALA A 221 -0.77 7.66 -17.30
CA ALA A 221 0.37 8.49 -17.73
C ALA A 221 -0.10 9.83 -18.29
N GLY A 222 0.38 10.92 -17.70
CA GLY A 222 0.02 12.29 -18.07
C GLY A 222 -1.10 12.90 -17.23
N ASP A 223 -1.85 12.12 -16.45
CA ASP A 223 -2.92 12.62 -15.59
C ASP A 223 -2.52 12.57 -14.11
N VAL A 224 -3.19 13.34 -13.26
CA VAL A 224 -3.04 13.27 -11.80
C VAL A 224 -4.03 12.23 -11.26
N PRO A 225 -3.55 11.09 -10.72
CA PRO A 225 -4.43 10.07 -10.16
C PRO A 225 -5.09 10.52 -8.87
N LEU A 226 -6.42 10.39 -8.81
CA LEU A 226 -7.21 10.44 -7.58
C LEU A 226 -7.56 9.00 -7.22
N VAL A 227 -6.94 8.42 -6.20
CA VAL A 227 -7.11 7.00 -5.86
C VAL A 227 -7.98 6.87 -4.63
N TRP A 228 -9.22 6.39 -4.82
CA TRP A 228 -10.23 6.30 -3.76
C TRP A 228 -10.52 4.87 -3.37
N GLY A 229 -10.66 4.63 -2.05
CA GLY A 229 -11.10 3.37 -1.48
C GLY A 229 -12.57 3.40 -1.06
N SER A 230 -13.29 2.29 -1.27
CA SER A 230 -14.71 2.13 -0.93
C SER A 230 -14.96 1.40 0.40
N SER A 231 -13.91 0.90 1.05
CA SER A 231 -13.94 0.23 2.34
C SER A 231 -12.61 0.42 3.04
N ALA A 232 -12.47 0.03 4.30
CA ALA A 232 -11.18 0.06 4.99
C ALA A 232 -10.10 -0.74 4.25
N LEU A 233 -10.47 -1.90 3.66
CA LEU A 233 -9.54 -2.73 2.88
C LEU A 233 -9.06 -2.00 1.63
N SER A 234 -9.99 -1.52 0.82
CA SER A 234 -9.65 -0.81 -0.42
C SER A 234 -9.00 0.55 -0.17
N SER A 235 -9.31 1.22 0.96
CA SER A 235 -8.63 2.47 1.36
C SER A 235 -7.17 2.23 1.73
N ALA A 236 -6.85 1.17 2.43
CA ALA A 236 -5.46 0.82 2.73
C ALA A 236 -4.67 0.49 1.43
N ALA A 237 -5.30 -0.21 0.48
CA ALA A 237 -4.72 -0.46 -0.83
C ALA A 237 -4.55 0.83 -1.66
N ALA A 238 -5.54 1.72 -1.65
CA ALA A 238 -5.50 3.01 -2.34
C ALA A 238 -4.40 3.92 -1.78
N TYR A 239 -4.27 4.00 -0.45
CA TYR A 239 -3.19 4.73 0.20
C TYR A 239 -1.82 4.18 -0.21
N ARG A 240 -1.66 2.83 -0.21
CA ARG A 240 -0.43 2.20 -0.67
C ARG A 240 -0.15 2.53 -2.13
N MET A 241 -1.14 2.48 -3.02
CA MET A 241 -0.95 2.83 -4.44
C MET A 241 -0.41 4.26 -4.59
N CYS A 242 -0.96 5.24 -3.85
CA CYS A 242 -0.44 6.60 -3.85
C CYS A 242 1.01 6.67 -3.39
N CYS A 243 1.36 5.98 -2.29
CA CYS A 243 2.75 5.90 -1.84
C CYS A 243 3.66 5.29 -2.91
N GLN A 244 3.25 4.18 -3.52
CA GLN A 244 4.05 3.50 -4.55
C GLN A 244 4.17 4.32 -5.85
N LEU A 245 3.15 5.09 -6.25
CA LEU A 245 3.25 6.04 -7.35
C LEU A 245 4.34 7.09 -7.07
N ASN A 246 4.38 7.63 -5.85
CA ASN A 246 5.42 8.58 -5.45
C ASN A 246 6.81 7.92 -5.41
N GLU A 247 6.92 6.73 -4.80
CA GLU A 247 8.20 6.07 -4.55
C GLU A 247 8.78 5.40 -5.82
N ASN A 248 7.96 4.65 -6.57
CA ASN A 248 8.41 3.93 -7.77
C ASN A 248 8.46 4.85 -8.99
N ALA A 249 7.35 5.51 -9.32
CA ALA A 249 7.23 6.29 -10.55
C ALA A 249 7.61 7.78 -10.39
N LYS A 250 7.87 8.27 -9.15
CA LYS A 250 8.06 9.69 -8.84
C LYS A 250 6.89 10.54 -9.33
N TYR A 251 5.69 9.96 -9.23
CA TYR A 251 4.46 10.45 -9.81
C TYR A 251 3.50 10.91 -8.72
N PRO A 252 3.00 12.17 -8.73
CA PRO A 252 2.09 12.66 -7.71
C PRO A 252 0.73 11.95 -7.80
N ALA A 253 0.13 11.67 -6.66
CA ALA A 253 -1.20 11.09 -6.57
C ALA A 253 -1.93 11.59 -5.32
N VAL A 254 -3.26 11.63 -5.39
CA VAL A 254 -4.12 12.07 -4.29
C VAL A 254 -4.93 10.89 -3.75
N PHE A 255 -4.76 10.59 -2.48
CA PHE A 255 -5.52 9.56 -1.78
C PHE A 255 -6.88 10.08 -1.30
N GLY A 256 -7.90 9.21 -1.29
CA GLY A 256 -9.19 9.50 -0.71
C GLY A 256 -9.96 8.28 -0.24
N GLU A 257 -10.88 8.50 0.68
CA GLU A 257 -11.79 7.47 1.21
C GLU A 257 -13.25 7.90 0.99
N VAL A 258 -14.06 6.98 0.46
CA VAL A 258 -15.51 7.20 0.38
C VAL A 258 -16.15 6.77 1.71
N PRO A 259 -16.97 7.61 2.38
CA PRO A 259 -17.73 8.73 1.82
C PRO A 259 -17.11 10.13 1.92
N GLU A 260 -15.95 10.30 2.56
CA GLU A 260 -15.35 11.61 2.83
C GLU A 260 -15.01 12.38 1.53
N THR A 261 -14.51 11.69 0.50
CA THR A 261 -14.21 12.28 -0.82
C THR A 261 -15.39 13.02 -1.44
N GLY A 262 -16.61 12.55 -1.21
CA GLY A 262 -17.84 13.21 -1.65
C GLY A 262 -18.15 14.54 -0.93
N ARG A 263 -17.35 14.94 0.08
CA ARG A 263 -17.49 16.21 0.80
C ARG A 263 -16.46 17.24 0.37
N ASN A 264 -15.36 16.80 -0.23
CA ASN A 264 -14.22 17.67 -0.59
C ASN A 264 -13.66 17.37 -1.98
N GLN A 265 -13.18 16.15 -2.24
CA GLN A 265 -12.43 15.85 -3.47
C GLN A 265 -13.29 15.87 -4.75
N VAL A 266 -14.60 15.60 -4.67
CA VAL A 266 -15.52 15.73 -5.82
C VAL A 266 -15.48 17.14 -6.42
N ALA A 267 -15.19 18.17 -5.61
CA ALA A 267 -15.10 19.54 -6.09
C ALA A 267 -14.00 19.78 -7.13
N VAL A 268 -12.95 18.94 -7.17
CA VAL A 268 -11.87 19.10 -8.15
C VAL A 268 -12.31 18.78 -9.57
N PHE A 269 -13.44 18.09 -9.76
CA PHE A 269 -13.99 17.79 -11.08
C PHE A 269 -14.54 19.06 -11.78
N ASP A 270 -14.77 20.16 -11.05
CA ASP A 270 -15.13 21.46 -11.58
C ASP A 270 -13.91 22.40 -11.73
N GLY A 271 -12.69 21.88 -11.47
CA GLY A 271 -11.45 22.67 -11.40
C GLY A 271 -10.61 22.67 -12.67
N PHE A 272 -9.44 23.27 -12.56
CA PHE A 272 -8.48 23.48 -13.67
C PHE A 272 -8.03 22.19 -14.37
N PHE A 273 -7.90 21.08 -13.64
CA PHE A 273 -7.45 19.80 -14.20
C PHE A 273 -8.60 18.95 -14.76
N ALA A 274 -9.87 19.39 -14.68
CA ALA A 274 -10.98 18.71 -15.34
C ALA A 274 -10.97 19.06 -16.84
N ARG A 275 -10.77 18.06 -17.71
CA ARG A 275 -10.70 18.25 -19.17
C ARG A 275 -12.00 18.80 -19.80
N GLY A 276 -13.12 18.69 -19.05
CA GLY A 276 -14.42 19.24 -19.44
C GLY A 276 -14.70 20.63 -18.86
N GLY A 277 -13.69 21.36 -18.41
CA GLY A 277 -13.81 22.63 -17.73
C GLY A 277 -14.70 23.65 -18.45
N SER A 278 -15.74 24.09 -17.76
CA SER A 278 -16.91 24.88 -18.16
C SER A 278 -17.86 24.12 -19.08
N PRO A 279 -19.19 24.12 -18.84
CA PRO A 279 -20.13 23.56 -19.78
C PRO A 279 -19.87 24.20 -21.13
N ALA A 280 -19.38 23.40 -22.07
CA ALA A 280 -19.12 23.85 -23.42
C ALA A 280 -20.40 24.52 -23.91
N ASP A 281 -20.32 25.80 -24.27
CA ASP A 281 -21.36 26.42 -25.05
C ASP A 281 -21.45 25.56 -26.33
N PRO A 282 -22.59 24.93 -26.62
CA PRO A 282 -22.74 24.06 -27.80
C PRO A 282 -22.44 24.80 -29.11
N ASP A 283 -22.39 26.12 -29.06
CA ASP A 283 -22.15 27.00 -30.21
C ASP A 283 -20.68 27.47 -30.35
N ASP A 284 -19.79 27.07 -29.44
CA ASP A 284 -18.36 27.46 -29.55
C ASP A 284 -17.58 26.53 -30.50
N PHE A 285 -17.86 26.66 -31.79
CA PHE A 285 -17.16 25.99 -32.90
C PHE A 285 -15.71 26.47 -33.08
N PHE A 286 -15.29 27.54 -32.39
CA PHE A 286 -13.99 28.20 -32.55
C PHE A 286 -13.07 28.01 -31.35
N ARG A 287 -13.41 27.13 -30.41
CA ARG A 287 -12.53 26.81 -29.29
C ARG A 287 -11.25 26.17 -29.80
N ASP A 288 -10.16 26.95 -29.76
CA ASP A 288 -8.83 26.47 -30.11
C ASP A 288 -8.47 25.36 -29.09
N ARG A 289 -8.21 24.13 -29.57
CA ARG A 289 -7.77 22.99 -28.74
C ARG A 289 -6.41 23.24 -28.06
N VAL A 290 -5.81 24.40 -28.28
CA VAL A 290 -4.55 24.85 -27.66
C VAL A 290 -4.68 25.11 -26.16
N ASP A 291 -5.92 25.28 -25.64
CA ASP A 291 -6.19 25.58 -24.23
C ASP A 291 -6.63 24.37 -23.40
N GLU A 292 -6.64 23.14 -23.95
CA GLU A 292 -6.87 21.95 -23.13
C GLU A 292 -5.65 21.72 -22.22
N PRO A 293 -5.85 21.52 -20.89
CA PRO A 293 -4.72 21.26 -19.99
C PRO A 293 -3.96 20.03 -20.49
N GLU A 294 -2.65 20.17 -20.62
CA GLU A 294 -1.75 19.09 -21.05
C GLU A 294 -1.86 17.84 -20.12
N HIS A 295 -2.28 18.07 -18.88
CA HIS A 295 -2.51 17.06 -17.84
C HIS A 295 -3.91 17.18 -17.26
N GLY A 296 -4.59 16.05 -17.12
CA GLY A 296 -5.93 15.97 -16.55
C GLY A 296 -5.97 15.27 -15.18
N LEU A 297 -7.19 14.92 -14.77
CA LEU A 297 -7.44 14.04 -13.64
C LEU A 297 -7.78 12.64 -14.12
N HIS A 298 -7.37 11.63 -13.37
CA HIS A 298 -7.81 10.26 -13.55
C HIS A 298 -8.32 9.70 -12.20
N LEU A 299 -9.61 9.45 -12.11
CA LEU A 299 -10.22 8.85 -10.92
C LEU A 299 -10.05 7.33 -10.97
N VAL A 300 -9.30 6.78 -10.02
CA VAL A 300 -9.19 5.34 -9.76
C VAL A 300 -10.01 5.00 -8.53
N VAL A 301 -11.05 4.19 -8.68
CA VAL A 301 -11.89 3.73 -7.56
C VAL A 301 -11.58 2.27 -7.26
N MET A 302 -10.99 1.99 -6.11
CA MET A 302 -10.79 0.64 -5.61
C MET A 302 -12.04 0.16 -4.88
N ARG A 303 -12.69 -0.86 -5.44
CA ARG A 303 -13.99 -1.37 -4.97
C ARG A 303 -13.81 -2.66 -4.17
N ASP A 304 -14.48 -2.72 -3.04
CA ASP A 304 -14.64 -3.94 -2.24
C ASP A 304 -16.05 -4.52 -2.50
N PRO A 305 -16.20 -5.81 -2.86
CA PRO A 305 -17.50 -6.42 -3.04
C PRO A 305 -18.40 -6.34 -1.79
N GLU A 306 -17.82 -6.26 -0.58
CA GLU A 306 -18.53 -6.12 0.69
C GLU A 306 -18.66 -4.66 1.17
N GLU A 307 -18.42 -3.69 0.31
CA GLU A 307 -18.64 -2.28 0.64
C GLU A 307 -20.09 -1.98 1.05
N HIS A 308 -20.26 -1.03 1.98
CA HIS A 308 -21.59 -0.62 2.43
C HIS A 308 -22.46 -0.12 1.24
N PRO A 309 -23.76 -0.49 1.14
CA PRO A 309 -24.60 -0.12 -0.01
C PRO A 309 -24.67 1.39 -0.31
N ARG A 310 -24.63 2.24 0.72
CA ARG A 310 -24.58 3.70 0.56
C ARG A 310 -23.24 4.20 0.05
N VAL A 311 -22.15 3.50 0.35
CA VAL A 311 -20.82 3.79 -0.20
C VAL A 311 -20.78 3.40 -1.67
N ARG A 312 -21.33 2.23 -2.02
CA ARG A 312 -21.49 1.78 -3.41
C ARG A 312 -22.20 2.83 -4.26
N ALA A 313 -23.37 3.30 -3.82
CA ALA A 313 -24.11 4.33 -4.53
C ALA A 313 -23.32 5.64 -4.69
N ARG A 314 -22.51 6.01 -3.69
CA ARG A 314 -21.63 7.20 -3.77
C ARG A 314 -20.49 7.00 -4.77
N CYS A 315 -19.84 5.85 -4.78
CA CYS A 315 -18.81 5.53 -5.77
C CYS A 315 -19.36 5.61 -7.19
N GLU A 316 -20.53 5.00 -7.42
CA GLU A 316 -21.20 5.00 -8.74
C GLU A 316 -21.58 6.42 -9.18
N ALA A 317 -22.18 7.21 -8.28
CA ALA A 317 -22.55 8.59 -8.57
C ALA A 317 -21.31 9.48 -8.81
N SER A 318 -20.26 9.32 -8.00
CA SER A 318 -19.02 10.09 -8.19
C SER A 318 -18.30 9.73 -9.49
N ALA A 319 -18.28 8.43 -9.85
CA ALA A 319 -17.71 7.97 -11.11
C ALA A 319 -18.48 8.50 -12.32
N ALA A 320 -19.83 8.52 -12.25
CA ALA A 320 -20.67 9.11 -13.29
C ALA A 320 -20.38 10.62 -13.43
N LEU A 321 -20.40 11.36 -12.31
CA LEU A 321 -20.10 12.78 -12.29
C LEU A 321 -18.72 13.10 -12.86
N ALA A 322 -17.69 12.31 -12.51
CA ALA A 322 -16.35 12.47 -13.05
C ALA A 322 -16.36 12.33 -14.58
N ARG A 323 -17.00 11.29 -15.11
CA ARG A 323 -17.13 11.10 -16.58
C ARG A 323 -17.87 12.25 -17.25
N ASP A 324 -18.96 12.76 -16.65
CA ASP A 324 -19.74 13.91 -17.16
C ASP A 324 -18.89 15.19 -17.22
N ARG A 325 -17.81 15.25 -16.44
CA ARG A 325 -16.83 16.37 -16.41
C ARG A 325 -15.55 16.08 -17.23
N GLY A 326 -15.55 15.02 -18.04
CA GLY A 326 -14.38 14.66 -18.86
C GLY A 326 -13.20 14.08 -18.07
N VAL A 327 -13.39 13.72 -16.79
CA VAL A 327 -12.38 13.04 -15.97
C VAL A 327 -12.40 11.55 -16.30
N ALA A 328 -11.21 11.00 -16.64
CA ALA A 328 -11.06 9.57 -16.86
C ALA A 328 -11.35 8.78 -15.58
N VAL A 329 -12.00 7.60 -15.71
CA VAL A 329 -12.38 6.79 -14.54
C VAL A 329 -12.02 5.33 -14.78
N THR A 330 -11.27 4.76 -13.85
CA THR A 330 -10.99 3.32 -13.76
C THR A 330 -11.50 2.76 -12.43
N GLU A 331 -12.24 1.65 -12.50
CA GLU A 331 -12.64 0.90 -11.32
C GLU A 331 -11.82 -0.39 -11.21
N ILE A 332 -11.19 -0.61 -10.06
CA ILE A 332 -10.47 -1.82 -9.71
C ILE A 332 -11.28 -2.55 -8.65
N ARG A 333 -11.66 -3.81 -8.91
CA ARG A 333 -12.45 -4.61 -7.98
C ARG A 333 -11.56 -5.61 -7.27
N ALA A 334 -11.72 -5.71 -5.95
CA ALA A 334 -11.05 -6.72 -5.14
C ALA A 334 -11.52 -8.13 -5.54
N GLU A 335 -10.58 -9.07 -5.55
CA GLU A 335 -10.78 -10.49 -5.82
C GLU A 335 -10.55 -11.30 -4.54
N GLY A 336 -11.28 -12.42 -4.38
CA GLY A 336 -11.20 -13.31 -3.22
C GLY A 336 -12.36 -13.17 -2.25
N ASP A 337 -12.54 -14.18 -1.42
CA ASP A 337 -13.65 -14.27 -0.47
C ASP A 337 -13.24 -13.71 0.91
N HIS A 338 -12.00 -13.94 1.32
CA HIS A 338 -11.51 -13.49 2.62
C HIS A 338 -11.00 -12.03 2.56
N PRO A 339 -11.16 -11.21 3.63
CA PRO A 339 -10.62 -9.84 3.69
C PRO A 339 -9.14 -9.72 3.29
N LEU A 340 -8.31 -10.70 3.69
CA LEU A 340 -6.89 -10.72 3.35
C LEU A 340 -6.66 -10.93 1.84
N GLU A 341 -7.44 -11.80 1.21
CA GLU A 341 -7.37 -12.03 -0.24
C GLU A 341 -7.79 -10.77 -1.00
N ARG A 342 -8.90 -10.16 -0.59
CA ARG A 342 -9.42 -8.94 -1.22
C ARG A 342 -8.41 -7.79 -1.19
N ILE A 343 -7.81 -7.51 -0.04
CA ILE A 343 -6.79 -6.44 0.03
C ILE A 343 -5.52 -6.84 -0.74
N ALA A 344 -5.14 -8.11 -0.73
CA ALA A 344 -3.96 -8.61 -1.43
C ALA A 344 -4.09 -8.47 -2.95
N SER A 345 -5.27 -8.74 -3.52
CA SER A 345 -5.53 -8.57 -4.95
C SER A 345 -5.37 -7.13 -5.41
N LEU A 346 -5.93 -6.18 -4.64
CA LEU A 346 -5.82 -4.75 -4.93
C LEU A 346 -4.39 -4.24 -4.84
N ILE A 347 -3.68 -4.63 -3.77
CA ILE A 347 -2.29 -4.23 -3.55
C ILE A 347 -1.38 -4.81 -4.64
N ALA A 348 -1.54 -6.09 -4.97
CA ALA A 348 -0.70 -6.73 -5.97
C ALA A 348 -0.81 -6.04 -7.34
N LEU A 349 -2.03 -5.77 -7.80
CA LEU A 349 -2.25 -5.04 -9.05
C LEU A 349 -1.63 -3.64 -8.99
N ALA A 350 -1.88 -2.89 -7.90
CA ALA A 350 -1.36 -1.54 -7.71
C ALA A 350 0.17 -1.50 -7.73
N ASP A 351 0.83 -2.45 -7.08
CA ASP A 351 2.30 -2.53 -7.05
C ASP A 351 2.87 -2.72 -8.47
N TYR A 352 2.29 -3.59 -9.30
CA TYR A 352 2.69 -3.73 -10.70
C TYR A 352 2.43 -2.46 -11.52
N VAL A 353 1.26 -1.82 -11.37
CA VAL A 353 0.91 -0.58 -12.08
C VAL A 353 1.97 0.49 -11.84
N THR A 354 2.38 0.68 -10.59
CA THR A 354 3.33 1.75 -10.24
C THR A 354 4.72 1.51 -10.80
N VAL A 355 5.17 0.25 -10.88
CA VAL A 355 6.46 -0.10 -11.48
C VAL A 355 6.40 0.03 -12.99
N TYR A 356 5.32 -0.42 -13.64
CA TYR A 356 5.17 -0.25 -15.09
C TYR A 356 5.06 1.22 -15.49
N LEU A 357 4.40 2.06 -14.68
CA LEU A 357 4.39 3.49 -14.93
C LEU A 357 5.80 4.09 -14.85
N ALA A 358 6.60 3.69 -13.84
CA ALA A 358 8.00 4.11 -13.75
C ALA A 358 8.80 3.73 -15.00
N ILE A 359 8.67 2.50 -15.47
CA ILE A 359 9.35 1.99 -16.66
C ILE A 359 8.92 2.78 -17.90
N ALA A 360 7.62 2.99 -18.10
CA ALA A 360 7.09 3.76 -19.24
C ALA A 360 7.59 5.20 -19.25
N LEU A 361 7.78 5.81 -18.07
CA LEU A 361 8.32 7.15 -17.90
C LEU A 361 9.86 7.21 -17.96
N GLY A 362 10.55 6.07 -18.08
CA GLY A 362 12.02 6.00 -18.06
C GLY A 362 12.62 6.37 -16.70
N VAL A 363 11.91 6.11 -15.63
CA VAL A 363 12.32 6.36 -14.25
C VAL A 363 12.72 5.04 -13.61
N ASP A 364 13.88 4.96 -12.97
CA ASP A 364 14.29 3.79 -12.19
C ASP A 364 13.39 3.64 -10.95
N PRO A 365 12.59 2.56 -10.86
CA PRO A 365 11.66 2.37 -9.75
C PRO A 365 12.37 2.14 -8.39
N ALA A 366 13.62 1.66 -8.38
CA ALA A 366 14.36 1.42 -7.16
C ALA A 366 15.04 2.69 -6.60
N SER A 367 15.37 3.65 -7.45
CA SER A 367 16.15 4.84 -7.10
C SER A 367 15.34 5.85 -6.29
N GLU A 368 15.91 6.39 -5.22
CA GLU A 368 15.29 7.40 -4.34
C GLU A 368 16.25 8.55 -3.99
N PRO A 369 16.81 9.27 -4.99
CA PRO A 369 17.86 10.26 -4.74
C PRO A 369 17.41 11.40 -3.81
N ALA A 370 16.18 11.90 -3.96
CA ALA A 370 15.66 12.95 -3.10
C ALA A 370 15.50 12.51 -1.64
N VAL A 371 15.09 11.25 -1.40
CA VAL A 371 14.98 10.69 -0.04
C VAL A 371 16.36 10.53 0.59
N GLN A 372 17.35 10.06 -0.20
CA GLN A 372 18.73 9.90 0.27
C GLN A 372 19.36 11.27 0.58
N GLU A 373 19.15 12.26 -0.26
CA GLU A 373 19.63 13.62 -0.03
C GLU A 373 18.97 14.24 1.21
N LEU A 374 17.65 14.07 1.40
CA LEU A 374 16.96 14.55 2.60
C LEU A 374 17.57 13.91 3.85
N ARG A 375 17.77 12.59 3.87
CA ARG A 375 18.41 11.90 5.00
C ARG A 375 19.81 12.44 5.30
N ALA A 376 20.61 12.69 4.27
CA ALA A 376 21.94 13.25 4.43
C ALA A 376 21.96 14.69 4.98
N ARG A 377 20.87 15.47 4.74
CA ARG A 377 20.76 16.84 5.25
C ARG A 377 20.30 16.91 6.72
N ILE A 378 19.68 15.85 7.24
CA ILE A 378 19.16 15.80 8.62
C ILE A 378 20.03 14.95 9.56
N ALA A 379 20.98 14.16 9.00
CA ALA A 379 21.99 13.43 9.77
C ALA A 379 23.11 14.34 10.23
#